data_eba037ed22f0b27b838ce1944cd59c19
#
_entry.id   eba037ed22f0b27b838ce1944cd59c19
#
_cell.length_a   1.000
_cell.length_b   1.000
_cell.length_c   1.000
_cell.angle_alpha   90.00
_cell.angle_beta   90.00
_cell.angle_gamma   90.00
#
_symmetry.space_group_name_H-M   'P 1'
#
loop_
_entity.id
_entity.type
_entity.pdbx_description
1 polymer ?
#
loop_
_entity_poly.entity_id
_entity_poly.type
_entity_poly.pdbx_seq_one_letter_code
_entity_poly.pdbx_strand_id
1 'polypeptide(L)'
;MPPRTAIVTTVFGRFWHNYTTPGLYFVNTCGRETTIVSLKTTSVELPAVKVADARGNSIVVSGVVNYRVFDATRAALDVAHLPNFVKVNAHASLKRVASLYPYETNDGTPSLKTEAALLGRALRRALQTKLDCAGIRVVSFELSDLAYAAEVAPMMLVRQQAQALLDARGVIVAGSVGIVDSCLRQLNKKGHPLTDRDEARLVSNLMTVLAGETRPLPTLSLTEYTPDA
;
A
#
# COMPACT_ATOMS: atom_id res chain seq x y z
N MET A 1 -22.24 -21.21 -31.68
CA MET A 1 -21.39 -20.23 -31.00
C MET A 1 -21.91 -20.00 -29.60
N PRO A 2 -21.14 -20.24 -28.53
CA PRO A 2 -21.54 -20.02 -27.15
C PRO A 2 -21.72 -18.53 -26.81
N PRO A 3 -22.50 -18.19 -25.77
CA PRO A 3 -22.69 -16.82 -25.35
C PRO A 3 -21.37 -16.19 -24.84
N ARG A 4 -21.19 -14.90 -25.08
CA ARG A 4 -19.98 -14.14 -24.75
C ARG A 4 -18.69 -14.70 -25.36
N THR A 5 -18.77 -15.10 -26.60
CA THR A 5 -17.65 -15.50 -27.43
C THR A 5 -17.76 -14.75 -28.76
N ALA A 6 -16.66 -14.34 -29.34
CA ALA A 6 -16.61 -13.79 -30.68
C ALA A 6 -15.77 -14.69 -31.59
N ILE A 7 -16.17 -14.80 -32.84
CA ILE A 7 -15.41 -15.50 -33.88
C ILE A 7 -14.95 -14.47 -34.90
N VAL A 8 -13.66 -14.26 -34.96
CA VAL A 8 -13.01 -13.38 -35.95
C VAL A 8 -12.54 -14.25 -37.11
N THR A 9 -12.98 -13.90 -38.31
CA THR A 9 -12.67 -14.64 -39.53
C THR A 9 -11.78 -13.80 -40.43
N THR A 10 -10.66 -14.37 -40.87
CA THR A 10 -9.78 -13.77 -41.87
C THR A 10 -9.81 -14.60 -43.15
N VAL A 11 -9.62 -13.96 -44.31
CA VAL A 11 -9.54 -14.58 -45.60
C VAL A 11 -8.21 -14.19 -46.23
N PHE A 12 -7.33 -15.15 -46.51
CA PHE A 12 -5.97 -14.89 -47.00
C PHE A 12 -5.26 -13.78 -46.22
N GLY A 13 -5.34 -13.80 -44.87
CA GLY A 13 -4.70 -12.82 -43.99
C GLY A 13 -5.40 -11.45 -43.87
N ARG A 14 -6.53 -11.24 -44.56
CA ARG A 14 -7.32 -10.02 -44.49
C ARG A 14 -8.54 -10.23 -43.61
N PHE A 15 -8.85 -9.27 -42.72
CA PHE A 15 -10.10 -9.28 -41.94
C PHE A 15 -11.31 -9.36 -42.86
N TRP A 16 -12.21 -10.30 -42.53
CA TRP A 16 -13.46 -10.50 -43.28
C TRP A 16 -14.68 -10.11 -42.45
N HIS A 17 -14.88 -10.81 -41.35
CA HIS A 17 -16.07 -10.59 -40.51
C HIS A 17 -15.85 -11.00 -39.04
N ASN A 18 -16.61 -10.36 -38.15
CA ASN A 18 -16.63 -10.66 -36.72
C ASN A 18 -18.05 -11.07 -36.29
N TYR A 19 -18.21 -12.31 -35.86
CA TYR A 19 -19.46 -12.84 -35.33
C TYR A 19 -19.47 -12.66 -33.81
N THR A 20 -20.38 -11.82 -33.29
CA THR A 20 -20.50 -11.53 -31.85
C THR A 20 -21.79 -12.05 -31.25
N THR A 21 -22.84 -12.27 -32.09
CA THR A 21 -24.12 -12.77 -31.64
C THR A 21 -24.08 -14.30 -31.45
N PRO A 22 -24.60 -14.84 -30.32
CA PRO A 22 -24.67 -16.30 -30.15
C PRO A 22 -25.61 -16.93 -31.17
N GLY A 23 -25.26 -18.10 -31.70
CA GLY A 23 -26.08 -18.77 -32.70
C GLY A 23 -25.33 -19.84 -33.46
N LEU A 24 -26.02 -20.48 -34.44
CA LEU A 24 -25.43 -21.42 -35.35
C LEU A 24 -25.05 -20.69 -36.65
N TYR A 25 -23.78 -20.75 -37.01
CA TYR A 25 -23.23 -20.12 -38.20
C TYR A 25 -22.65 -21.21 -39.11
N PHE A 26 -22.98 -21.12 -40.39
CA PHE A 26 -22.31 -21.90 -41.39
C PHE A 26 -21.21 -21.06 -42.01
N VAL A 27 -19.96 -21.47 -41.81
CA VAL A 27 -18.78 -20.74 -42.31
C VAL A 27 -18.02 -21.67 -43.24
N ASN A 28 -17.83 -21.25 -44.51
CA ASN A 28 -16.95 -21.95 -45.43
C ASN A 28 -15.51 -21.76 -44.97
N THR A 29 -14.77 -22.84 -44.75
CA THR A 29 -13.42 -22.86 -44.20
C THR A 29 -12.34 -22.81 -45.31
N CYS A 30 -12.72 -22.85 -46.57
CA CYS A 30 -11.75 -22.82 -47.69
C CYS A 30 -11.04 -21.45 -47.75
N GLY A 31 -9.73 -21.41 -47.48
CA GLY A 31 -8.90 -20.19 -47.45
C GLY A 31 -9.23 -19.21 -46.33
N ARG A 32 -9.95 -19.68 -45.28
CA ARG A 32 -10.33 -18.85 -44.13
C ARG A 32 -9.73 -19.40 -42.85
N GLU A 33 -9.21 -18.48 -42.04
CA GLU A 33 -8.78 -18.75 -40.69
C GLU A 33 -9.81 -18.16 -39.72
N THR A 34 -10.13 -18.92 -38.69
CA THR A 34 -11.10 -18.52 -37.66
C THR A 34 -10.42 -18.50 -36.29
N THR A 35 -10.43 -17.34 -35.64
CA THR A 35 -9.92 -17.17 -34.27
C THR A 35 -11.07 -16.97 -33.32
N ILE A 36 -11.15 -17.79 -32.28
CA ILE A 36 -12.18 -17.70 -31.25
C ILE A 36 -11.65 -16.85 -30.09
N VAL A 37 -12.35 -15.75 -29.79
CA VAL A 37 -12.00 -14.82 -28.71
C VAL A 37 -13.07 -14.87 -27.63
N SER A 38 -12.68 -15.08 -26.38
CA SER A 38 -13.62 -15.02 -25.24
C SER A 38 -13.85 -13.56 -24.83
N LEU A 39 -15.11 -13.15 -24.76
CA LEU A 39 -15.55 -11.83 -24.26
C LEU A 39 -15.88 -11.87 -22.76
N LYS A 40 -15.66 -13.02 -22.10
CA LYS A 40 -15.83 -13.17 -20.65
C LYS A 40 -14.75 -12.41 -19.91
N THR A 41 -15.05 -12.02 -18.67
CA THR A 41 -14.00 -11.48 -17.78
C THR A 41 -13.03 -12.60 -17.43
N THR A 42 -11.75 -12.31 -17.62
CA THR A 42 -10.64 -13.24 -17.35
C THR A 42 -9.74 -12.60 -16.31
N SER A 43 -9.31 -13.38 -15.33
CA SER A 43 -8.36 -12.98 -14.31
C SER A 43 -6.96 -13.48 -14.68
N VAL A 44 -5.97 -12.62 -14.53
CA VAL A 44 -4.55 -12.97 -14.68
C VAL A 44 -3.84 -12.59 -13.41
N GLU A 45 -3.21 -13.58 -12.81
CA GLU A 45 -2.35 -13.40 -11.64
C GLU A 45 -0.94 -12.99 -12.09
N LEU A 46 -0.43 -11.96 -11.42
CA LEU A 46 0.92 -11.47 -11.61
C LEU A 46 1.80 -12.05 -10.50
N PRO A 47 2.81 -12.86 -10.86
CA PRO A 47 3.74 -13.36 -9.86
C PRO A 47 4.47 -12.22 -9.17
N ALA A 48 4.96 -12.51 -7.98
CA ALA A 48 5.69 -11.56 -7.14
C ALA A 48 6.92 -11.01 -7.87
N VAL A 49 7.02 -9.69 -7.90
CA VAL A 49 8.10 -8.95 -8.55
C VAL A 49 8.79 -8.04 -7.54
N LYS A 50 10.12 -8.07 -7.54
CA LYS A 50 10.93 -7.16 -6.76
C LYS A 50 10.99 -5.79 -7.45
N VAL A 51 10.63 -4.73 -6.69
CA VAL A 51 10.59 -3.33 -7.16
C VAL A 51 11.19 -2.44 -6.07
N ALA A 52 11.85 -1.34 -6.45
CA ALA A 52 12.19 -0.29 -5.51
C ALA A 52 10.98 0.65 -5.30
N ASP A 53 10.68 1.00 -4.06
CA ASP A 53 9.68 2.02 -3.71
C ASP A 53 10.22 3.44 -3.97
N ALA A 54 9.40 4.47 -3.72
CA ALA A 54 9.82 5.86 -3.89
C ALA A 54 10.97 6.29 -2.96
N ARG A 55 11.24 5.55 -1.88
CA ARG A 55 12.35 5.77 -0.95
C ARG A 55 13.58 4.91 -1.27
N GLY A 56 13.54 4.10 -2.33
CA GLY A 56 14.63 3.21 -2.73
C GLY A 56 14.67 1.87 -1.98
N ASN A 57 13.67 1.56 -1.15
CA ASN A 57 13.61 0.26 -0.48
C ASN A 57 13.14 -0.82 -1.44
N SER A 58 13.76 -1.99 -1.40
CA SER A 58 13.34 -3.14 -2.18
C SER A 58 12.09 -3.78 -1.56
N ILE A 59 11.01 -3.80 -2.34
CA ILE A 59 9.74 -4.42 -1.98
C ILE A 59 9.39 -5.52 -2.98
N VAL A 60 8.64 -6.51 -2.53
CA VAL A 60 8.06 -7.57 -3.34
C VAL A 60 6.57 -7.31 -3.45
N VAL A 61 6.08 -7.24 -4.68
CA VAL A 61 4.68 -6.92 -4.97
C VAL A 61 4.12 -7.95 -5.93
N SER A 62 2.94 -8.47 -5.64
CA SER A 62 2.12 -9.29 -6.54
C SER A 62 0.75 -8.65 -6.75
N GLY A 63 -0.01 -9.15 -7.72
CA GLY A 63 -1.34 -8.61 -7.97
C GLY A 63 -2.18 -9.46 -8.90
N VAL A 64 -3.45 -9.11 -8.99
CA VAL A 64 -4.43 -9.73 -9.88
C VAL A 64 -5.05 -8.68 -10.79
N VAL A 65 -5.10 -8.97 -12.07
CA VAL A 65 -5.75 -8.13 -13.08
C VAL A 65 -6.96 -8.85 -13.63
N ASN A 66 -8.12 -8.22 -13.51
CA ASN A 66 -9.35 -8.65 -14.16
C ASN A 66 -9.58 -7.81 -15.39
N TYR A 67 -9.68 -8.46 -16.55
CA TYR A 67 -9.90 -7.79 -17.83
C TYR A 67 -10.95 -8.51 -18.65
N ARG A 68 -11.50 -7.82 -19.63
CA ARG A 68 -12.36 -8.38 -20.66
C ARG A 68 -12.03 -7.79 -22.03
N VAL A 69 -12.23 -8.58 -23.05
CA VAL A 69 -12.14 -8.10 -24.43
C VAL A 69 -13.44 -7.41 -24.80
N PHE A 70 -13.38 -6.18 -25.32
CA PHE A 70 -14.55 -5.47 -25.86
C PHE A 70 -14.51 -5.37 -27.39
N ASP A 71 -13.32 -5.39 -28.00
CA ASP A 71 -13.15 -5.45 -29.44
C ASP A 71 -12.37 -6.72 -29.80
N ALA A 72 -13.13 -7.75 -30.22
CA ALA A 72 -12.54 -9.05 -30.58
C ALA A 72 -11.64 -8.96 -31.82
N THR A 73 -11.91 -8.02 -32.73
CA THR A 73 -11.15 -7.87 -33.97
C THR A 73 -9.73 -7.43 -33.67
N ARG A 74 -9.57 -6.36 -32.90
CA ARG A 74 -8.25 -5.89 -32.45
C ARG A 74 -7.53 -6.93 -31.62
N ALA A 75 -8.24 -7.55 -30.70
CA ALA A 75 -7.68 -8.57 -29.84
C ALA A 75 -7.15 -9.79 -30.60
N ALA A 76 -7.77 -10.16 -31.72
CA ALA A 76 -7.36 -11.31 -32.54
C ALA A 76 -6.27 -10.97 -33.55
N LEU A 77 -6.27 -9.74 -34.11
CA LEU A 77 -5.37 -9.36 -35.19
C LEU A 77 -4.09 -8.68 -34.69
N ASP A 78 -4.20 -7.83 -33.66
CA ASP A 78 -3.08 -7.01 -33.20
C ASP A 78 -2.23 -7.70 -32.11
N VAL A 79 -2.74 -8.79 -31.50
CA VAL A 79 -2.07 -9.47 -30.39
C VAL A 79 -2.02 -10.97 -30.60
N ALA A 80 -0.83 -11.53 -30.67
CA ALA A 80 -0.63 -12.97 -30.86
C ALA A 80 -1.15 -13.81 -29.66
N HIS A 81 -0.86 -13.37 -28.42
CA HIS A 81 -1.25 -14.07 -27.20
C HIS A 81 -1.77 -13.10 -26.15
N LEU A 82 -3.09 -12.94 -26.06
CA LEU A 82 -3.77 -12.01 -25.17
C LEU A 82 -3.35 -12.13 -23.68
N PRO A 83 -3.36 -13.32 -23.05
CA PRO A 83 -3.00 -13.43 -21.64
C PRO A 83 -1.57 -12.99 -21.35
N ASN A 84 -0.63 -13.35 -22.22
CA ASN A 84 0.76 -12.98 -22.07
C ASN A 84 0.96 -11.47 -22.30
N PHE A 85 0.30 -10.90 -23.29
CA PHE A 85 0.34 -9.45 -23.57
C PHE A 85 -0.17 -8.65 -22.37
N VAL A 86 -1.30 -9.05 -21.78
CA VAL A 86 -1.84 -8.42 -20.56
C VAL A 86 -0.86 -8.58 -19.41
N LYS A 87 -0.30 -9.77 -19.20
CA LYS A 87 0.64 -10.06 -18.11
C LYS A 87 1.88 -9.18 -18.19
N VAL A 88 2.53 -9.09 -19.34
CA VAL A 88 3.74 -8.27 -19.53
C VAL A 88 3.46 -6.78 -19.31
N ASN A 89 2.38 -6.26 -19.88
CA ASN A 89 2.00 -4.85 -19.71
C ASN A 89 1.56 -4.53 -18.27
N ALA A 90 0.90 -5.47 -17.61
CA ALA A 90 0.50 -5.33 -16.21
C ALA A 90 1.72 -5.30 -15.28
N HIS A 91 2.70 -6.18 -15.48
CA HIS A 91 3.98 -6.14 -14.76
C HIS A 91 4.70 -4.80 -14.92
N ALA A 92 4.81 -4.31 -16.16
CA ALA A 92 5.45 -3.03 -16.43
C ALA A 92 4.71 -1.85 -15.76
N SER A 93 3.38 -1.90 -15.75
CA SER A 93 2.56 -0.89 -15.09
C SER A 93 2.64 -0.97 -13.57
N LEU A 94 2.64 -2.17 -13.00
CA LEU A 94 2.83 -2.44 -11.58
C LEU A 94 4.18 -1.88 -11.10
N LYS A 95 5.27 -2.23 -11.80
CA LYS A 95 6.61 -1.75 -11.48
C LYS A 95 6.69 -0.21 -11.50
N ARG A 96 6.12 0.42 -12.53
CA ARG A 96 6.12 1.89 -12.66
C ARG A 96 5.32 2.58 -11.57
N VAL A 97 4.12 2.07 -11.25
CA VAL A 97 3.28 2.70 -10.23
C VAL A 97 3.84 2.45 -8.83
N ALA A 98 4.33 1.24 -8.54
CA ALA A 98 4.94 0.92 -7.25
C ALA A 98 6.15 1.80 -6.94
N SER A 99 6.97 2.17 -7.94
CA SER A 99 8.12 3.06 -7.73
C SER A 99 7.75 4.53 -7.46
N LEU A 100 6.50 4.93 -7.65
CA LEU A 100 6.05 6.31 -7.40
C LEU A 100 5.57 6.54 -5.95
N TYR A 101 5.24 5.46 -5.24
CA TYR A 101 4.70 5.53 -3.89
C TYR A 101 5.64 4.85 -2.90
N PRO A 102 5.80 5.40 -1.68
CA PRO A 102 6.54 4.73 -0.62
C PRO A 102 5.71 3.54 -0.09
N TYR A 103 6.41 2.52 0.42
CA TYR A 103 5.77 1.36 1.03
C TYR A 103 4.88 1.76 2.22
N GLU A 104 5.42 2.56 3.14
CA GLU A 104 4.76 3.04 4.35
C GLU A 104 5.22 4.47 4.65
N THR A 105 4.29 5.31 5.13
CA THR A 105 4.58 6.66 5.60
C THR A 105 3.85 6.94 6.90
N ASN A 106 4.50 7.72 7.78
CA ASN A 106 3.89 8.18 9.03
C ASN A 106 3.26 9.58 8.88
N ASP A 107 3.48 10.24 7.73
CA ASP A 107 3.15 11.65 7.49
C ASP A 107 1.75 11.86 6.88
N GLY A 108 0.89 10.84 6.85
CA GLY A 108 -0.43 10.92 6.22
C GLY A 108 -0.40 11.04 4.69
N THR A 109 0.77 10.95 4.06
CA THR A 109 0.88 10.88 2.60
C THR A 109 0.45 9.51 2.08
N PRO A 110 -0.12 9.42 0.85
CA PRO A 110 -0.55 8.15 0.32
C PRO A 110 0.61 7.15 0.21
N SER A 111 0.42 5.95 0.74
CA SER A 111 1.40 4.86 0.72
C SER A 111 0.82 3.60 0.09
N LEU A 112 1.69 2.69 -0.35
CA LEU A 112 1.28 1.40 -0.93
C LEU A 112 0.44 0.57 0.03
N LYS A 113 0.69 0.68 1.34
CA LYS A 113 0.01 -0.08 2.40
C LYS A 113 -1.35 0.49 2.77
N THR A 114 -1.48 1.82 2.82
CA THR A 114 -2.69 2.49 3.35
C THR A 114 -3.76 2.71 2.30
N GLU A 115 -3.39 2.95 1.02
CA GLU A 115 -4.33 3.40 0.00
C GLU A 115 -4.47 2.44 -1.20
N ALA A 116 -4.81 1.18 -0.91
CA ALA A 116 -5.00 0.15 -1.94
C ALA A 116 -6.00 0.55 -3.04
N ALA A 117 -7.09 1.24 -2.68
CA ALA A 117 -8.11 1.67 -3.64
C ALA A 117 -7.63 2.76 -4.61
N LEU A 118 -6.81 3.70 -4.13
CA LEU A 118 -6.23 4.76 -4.97
C LEU A 118 -5.20 4.15 -5.93
N LEU A 119 -4.37 3.26 -5.42
CA LEU A 119 -3.38 2.53 -6.21
C LEU A 119 -4.03 1.64 -7.28
N GLY A 120 -5.07 0.90 -6.94
CA GLY A 120 -5.83 0.09 -7.90
C GLY A 120 -6.38 0.94 -9.04
N ARG A 121 -6.87 2.15 -8.75
CA ARG A 121 -7.32 3.11 -9.79
C ARG A 121 -6.16 3.63 -10.65
N ALA A 122 -5.03 3.95 -10.04
CA ALA A 122 -3.83 4.41 -10.76
C ALA A 122 -3.26 3.30 -11.67
N LEU A 123 -3.15 2.08 -11.14
CA LEU A 123 -2.74 0.88 -11.87
C LEU A 123 -3.68 0.58 -13.04
N ARG A 124 -4.99 0.62 -12.79
CA ARG A 124 -6.00 0.41 -13.84
C ARG A 124 -5.86 1.43 -14.95
N ARG A 125 -5.70 2.72 -14.64
CA ARG A 125 -5.51 3.78 -15.65
C ARG A 125 -4.22 3.57 -16.44
N ALA A 126 -3.11 3.31 -15.75
CA ALA A 126 -1.81 3.09 -16.37
C ALA A 126 -1.78 1.87 -17.30
N LEU A 127 -2.50 0.81 -16.93
CA LEU A 127 -2.63 -0.40 -17.74
C LEU A 127 -3.61 -0.20 -18.90
N GLN A 128 -4.76 0.46 -18.67
CA GLN A 128 -5.76 0.71 -19.70
C GLN A 128 -5.18 1.43 -20.91
N THR A 129 -4.39 2.47 -20.72
CA THR A 129 -3.73 3.21 -21.80
C THR A 129 -2.89 2.32 -22.71
N LYS A 130 -2.30 1.25 -22.15
CA LYS A 130 -1.49 0.29 -22.92
C LYS A 130 -2.33 -0.78 -23.62
N LEU A 131 -3.48 -1.13 -23.05
CA LEU A 131 -4.34 -2.21 -23.56
C LEU A 131 -5.43 -1.71 -24.50
N ASP A 132 -5.63 -0.41 -24.63
CA ASP A 132 -6.65 0.18 -25.51
C ASP A 132 -6.40 -0.17 -26.99
N CYS A 133 -5.14 -0.25 -27.40
CA CYS A 133 -4.76 -0.66 -28.76
C CYS A 133 -5.23 -2.08 -29.09
N ALA A 134 -5.21 -2.98 -28.10
CA ALA A 134 -5.62 -4.38 -28.24
C ALA A 134 -7.13 -4.63 -28.04
N GLY A 135 -7.94 -3.59 -27.90
CA GLY A 135 -9.38 -3.73 -27.67
C GLY A 135 -9.73 -4.42 -26.33
N ILE A 136 -8.88 -4.26 -25.29
CA ILE A 136 -9.04 -4.87 -23.98
C ILE A 136 -9.43 -3.78 -22.98
N ARG A 137 -10.42 -4.09 -22.13
CA ARG A 137 -10.83 -3.22 -21.01
C ARG A 137 -10.45 -3.84 -19.68
N VAL A 138 -9.69 -3.11 -18.89
CA VAL A 138 -9.35 -3.48 -17.52
C VAL A 138 -10.55 -3.22 -16.62
N VAL A 139 -11.03 -4.25 -15.94
CA VAL A 139 -12.15 -4.18 -14.99
C VAL A 139 -11.65 -3.73 -13.63
N SER A 140 -10.70 -4.48 -13.07
CA SER A 140 -10.00 -4.14 -11.82
C SER A 140 -8.53 -4.51 -11.89
N PHE A 141 -7.73 -3.85 -11.07
CA PHE A 141 -6.34 -4.20 -10.82
C PHE A 141 -6.12 -4.06 -9.31
N GLU A 142 -5.80 -5.16 -8.67
CA GLU A 142 -5.66 -5.26 -7.23
C GLU A 142 -4.29 -5.81 -6.87
N LEU A 143 -3.72 -5.30 -5.79
CA LEU A 143 -2.49 -5.84 -5.21
C LEU A 143 -2.87 -7.03 -4.31
N SER A 144 -2.18 -8.16 -4.46
CA SER A 144 -2.39 -9.35 -3.62
C SER A 144 -1.45 -9.36 -2.43
N ASP A 145 -0.15 -9.26 -2.71
CA ASP A 145 0.87 -9.26 -1.68
C ASP A 145 1.74 -8.03 -1.79
N LEU A 146 2.12 -7.52 -0.64
CA LEU A 146 3.01 -6.38 -0.51
C LEU A 146 3.89 -6.59 0.72
N ALA A 147 5.17 -6.83 0.50
CA ALA A 147 6.13 -7.08 1.56
C ALA A 147 7.49 -6.47 1.23
N TYR A 148 8.31 -6.24 2.26
CA TYR A 148 9.72 -5.95 2.04
C TYR A 148 10.43 -7.16 1.47
N ALA A 149 11.40 -6.95 0.58
CA ALA A 149 12.25 -8.03 0.10
C ALA A 149 13.04 -8.63 1.27
N ALA A 150 13.25 -9.96 1.24
CA ALA A 150 13.86 -10.70 2.33
C ALA A 150 15.22 -10.14 2.79
N GLU A 151 15.97 -9.53 1.88
CA GLU A 151 17.29 -8.95 2.18
C GLU A 151 17.20 -7.69 3.04
N VAL A 152 16.14 -6.90 2.89
CA VAL A 152 15.97 -5.62 3.61
C VAL A 152 14.99 -5.70 4.77
N ALA A 153 14.17 -6.74 4.82
CA ALA A 153 13.13 -6.91 5.84
C ALA A 153 13.67 -6.83 7.29
N PRO A 154 14.82 -7.47 7.67
CA PRO A 154 15.35 -7.35 9.02
C PRO A 154 15.75 -5.93 9.39
N MET A 155 16.37 -5.18 8.48
CA MET A 155 16.78 -3.79 8.72
C MET A 155 15.56 -2.86 8.86
N MET A 156 14.50 -3.10 8.06
CA MET A 156 13.26 -2.35 8.15
C MET A 156 12.52 -2.64 9.45
N LEU A 157 12.53 -3.88 9.93
CA LEU A 157 11.95 -4.24 11.22
C LEU A 157 12.64 -3.50 12.37
N VAL A 158 13.97 -3.48 12.40
CA VAL A 158 14.75 -2.73 13.42
C VAL A 158 14.39 -1.23 13.37
N ARG A 159 14.28 -0.65 12.18
CA ARG A 159 13.88 0.76 12.01
C ARG A 159 12.47 1.02 12.52
N GLN A 160 11.52 0.14 12.22
CA GLN A 160 10.14 0.25 12.70
C GLN A 160 10.08 0.12 14.23
N GLN A 161 10.83 -0.82 14.82
CA GLN A 161 10.93 -0.96 16.28
C GLN A 161 11.51 0.29 16.94
N ALA A 162 12.60 0.85 16.39
CA ALA A 162 13.21 2.07 16.90
C ALA A 162 12.24 3.26 16.83
N GLN A 163 11.52 3.42 15.71
CA GLN A 163 10.52 4.47 15.57
C GLN A 163 9.36 4.29 16.56
N ALA A 164 8.83 3.07 16.67
CA ALA A 164 7.75 2.76 17.63
C ALA A 164 8.17 3.04 19.08
N LEU A 165 9.45 2.77 19.44
CA LEU A 165 9.98 3.10 20.76
C LEU A 165 10.04 4.61 20.98
N LEU A 166 10.49 5.39 20.00
CA LEU A 166 10.51 6.85 20.07
C LEU A 166 9.11 7.44 20.20
N ASP A 167 8.16 6.93 19.43
CA ASP A 167 6.76 7.35 19.46
C ASP A 167 6.14 7.03 20.84
N ALA A 168 6.38 5.83 21.36
CA ALA A 168 5.93 5.42 22.68
C ALA A 168 6.52 6.31 23.80
N ARG A 169 7.82 6.64 23.71
CA ARG A 169 8.47 7.57 24.66
C ARG A 169 7.88 8.97 24.55
N GLY A 170 7.58 9.44 23.35
CA GLY A 170 6.92 10.74 23.16
C GLY A 170 5.56 10.80 23.87
N VAL A 171 4.76 9.73 23.76
CA VAL A 171 3.47 9.62 24.43
C VAL A 171 3.64 9.60 25.97
N ILE A 172 4.63 8.84 26.48
CA ILE A 172 4.93 8.77 27.92
C ILE A 172 5.34 10.15 28.45
N VAL A 173 6.24 10.85 27.77
CA VAL A 173 6.68 12.19 28.20
C VAL A 173 5.52 13.19 28.18
N ALA A 174 4.74 13.22 27.09
CA ALA A 174 3.57 14.10 26.98
C ALA A 174 2.53 13.80 28.08
N GLY A 175 2.27 12.52 28.36
CA GLY A 175 1.41 12.08 29.45
C GLY A 175 1.95 12.49 30.82
N SER A 176 3.26 12.34 31.05
CA SER A 176 3.93 12.73 32.29
C SER A 176 3.80 14.23 32.56
N VAL A 177 4.00 15.07 31.54
CA VAL A 177 3.80 16.53 31.65
C VAL A 177 2.36 16.85 32.05
N GLY A 178 1.37 16.19 31.41
CA GLY A 178 -0.05 16.38 31.77
C GLY A 178 -0.39 15.97 33.21
N ILE A 179 0.22 14.89 33.73
CA ILE A 179 0.05 14.43 35.11
C ILE A 179 0.67 15.44 36.07
N VAL A 180 1.88 15.92 35.79
CA VAL A 180 2.57 16.91 36.62
C VAL A 180 1.78 18.22 36.68
N ASP A 181 1.32 18.74 35.56
CA ASP A 181 0.48 19.96 35.51
C ASP A 181 -0.82 19.79 36.31
N SER A 182 -1.48 18.63 36.20
CA SER A 182 -2.67 18.31 36.98
C SER A 182 -2.37 18.24 38.48
N CYS A 183 -1.23 17.68 38.88
CA CYS A 183 -0.78 17.61 40.25
C CYS A 183 -0.56 19.01 40.83
N LEU A 184 0.16 19.88 40.14
CA LEU A 184 0.40 21.27 40.58
C LEU A 184 -0.89 22.07 40.73
N ARG A 185 -1.81 21.95 39.79
CA ARG A 185 -3.12 22.62 39.87
C ARG A 185 -3.95 22.12 41.08
N GLN A 186 -3.89 20.84 41.41
CA GLN A 186 -4.61 20.26 42.54
C GLN A 186 -4.01 20.71 43.88
N LEU A 187 -2.67 20.81 43.97
CA LEU A 187 -2.00 21.31 45.17
C LEU A 187 -2.37 22.77 45.46
N ASN A 188 -2.35 23.62 44.44
CA ASN A 188 -2.75 25.02 44.53
C ASN A 188 -4.23 25.16 44.96
N LYS A 189 -5.13 24.35 44.43
CA LYS A 189 -6.55 24.34 44.80
C LYS A 189 -6.79 23.91 46.26
N LYS A 190 -5.95 23.03 46.80
CA LYS A 190 -6.06 22.54 48.20
C LYS A 190 -5.40 23.48 49.24
N GLY A 191 -4.94 24.64 48.81
CA GLY A 191 -4.35 25.64 49.70
C GLY A 191 -2.91 25.36 50.11
N HIS A 192 -2.18 24.59 49.32
CA HIS A 192 -0.73 24.38 49.49
C HIS A 192 0.04 25.13 48.40
N PRO A 193 0.17 26.46 48.46
CA PRO A 193 0.97 27.22 47.51
C PRO A 193 2.44 26.82 47.65
N LEU A 194 3.04 26.37 46.56
CA LEU A 194 4.47 26.06 46.51
C LEU A 194 5.24 27.31 46.12
N THR A 195 6.44 27.43 46.66
CA THR A 195 7.39 28.47 46.14
C THR A 195 7.87 28.01 44.73
N ASP A 196 8.27 28.97 43.86
CA ASP A 196 8.76 28.66 42.52
C ASP A 196 9.92 27.64 42.56
N ARG A 197 10.72 27.67 43.62
CA ARG A 197 11.85 26.73 43.81
C ARG A 197 11.37 25.34 44.16
N ASP A 198 10.33 25.20 45.01
CA ASP A 198 9.77 23.90 45.37
C ASP A 198 8.96 23.30 44.25
N GLU A 199 8.28 24.13 43.46
CA GLU A 199 7.58 23.71 42.26
C GLU A 199 8.58 23.13 41.23
N ALA A 200 9.69 23.80 40.95
CA ALA A 200 10.73 23.32 40.06
C ALA A 200 11.36 22.00 40.52
N ARG A 201 11.59 21.83 41.84
CA ARG A 201 12.10 20.59 42.44
C ARG A 201 11.07 19.45 42.31
N LEU A 202 9.80 19.71 42.60
CA LEU A 202 8.73 18.73 42.47
C LEU A 202 8.54 18.27 41.05
N VAL A 203 8.52 19.22 40.07
CA VAL A 203 8.45 18.92 38.63
C VAL A 203 9.61 18.04 38.22
N SER A 204 10.83 18.40 38.56
CA SER A 204 12.04 17.63 38.21
C SER A 204 11.98 16.20 38.77
N ASN A 205 11.59 16.04 40.02
CA ASN A 205 11.49 14.74 40.67
C ASN A 205 10.38 13.89 40.06
N LEU A 206 9.18 14.46 39.84
CA LEU A 206 8.07 13.74 39.21
C LEU A 206 8.39 13.34 37.77
N MET A 207 8.99 14.23 37.00
CA MET A 207 9.40 13.91 35.61
C MET A 207 10.45 12.79 35.58
N THR A 208 11.40 12.78 36.51
CA THR A 208 12.40 11.71 36.62
C THR A 208 11.75 10.36 36.93
N VAL A 209 10.74 10.35 37.80
CA VAL A 209 10.02 9.11 38.17
C VAL A 209 9.10 8.64 37.07
N LEU A 210 8.35 9.54 36.44
CA LEU A 210 7.32 9.21 35.45
C LEU A 210 7.90 8.92 34.06
N ALA A 211 8.93 9.65 33.63
CA ALA A 211 9.56 9.50 32.33
C ALA A 211 10.79 8.56 32.33
N GLY A 212 11.31 8.19 33.51
CA GLY A 212 12.46 7.31 33.68
C GLY A 212 12.11 5.84 33.45
N GLU A 213 13.01 5.06 32.82
CA GLU A 213 12.85 3.62 32.61
C GLU A 213 13.14 2.79 33.86
N THR A 214 14.02 3.30 34.72
CA THR A 214 14.39 2.63 35.97
C THR A 214 13.59 3.23 37.14
N ARG A 215 13.11 2.36 38.04
CA ARG A 215 12.47 2.80 39.30
C ARG A 215 13.51 3.59 40.12
N PRO A 216 13.40 4.90 40.26
CA PRO A 216 14.29 5.65 41.14
C PRO A 216 14.10 5.22 42.58
N LEU A 217 15.20 4.93 43.27
CA LEU A 217 15.18 4.75 44.70
C LEU A 217 15.09 6.15 45.35
N PRO A 218 14.01 6.46 46.08
CA PRO A 218 13.92 7.74 46.77
C PRO A 218 14.99 7.82 47.88
N THR A 219 16.02 8.61 47.65
CA THR A 219 17.00 8.95 48.68
C THR A 219 16.57 10.27 49.34
N LEU A 220 16.12 10.21 50.60
CA LEU A 220 15.91 11.39 51.40
C LEU A 220 17.26 11.78 52.02
N SER A 221 17.80 12.93 51.62
CA SER A 221 18.92 13.52 52.34
C SER A 221 18.45 14.14 53.66
N LEU A 222 18.82 13.54 54.76
CA LEU A 222 18.50 14.00 56.12
C LEU A 222 19.31 15.23 56.60
N THR A 223 20.04 15.89 55.70
CA THR A 223 21.06 16.90 56.07
C THR A 223 20.58 18.35 55.97
N GLU A 224 19.28 18.66 55.90
CA GLU A 224 18.84 20.07 55.87
C GLU A 224 17.73 20.36 56.93
N TYR A 225 17.88 19.84 58.14
CA TYR A 225 17.14 20.37 59.27
C TYR A 225 18.14 21.00 60.23
N THR A 226 18.54 22.26 60.00
CA THR A 226 19.05 23.15 61.05
C THR A 226 17.85 23.94 61.53
N PRO A 227 17.37 23.71 62.80
CA PRO A 227 16.43 24.64 63.42
C PRO A 227 17.16 25.93 63.66
N ASP A 228 16.66 27.03 63.11
CA ASP A 228 17.08 28.39 63.49
C ASP A 228 16.90 28.56 64.94
N ALA A 229 18.04 28.88 65.63
CA ALA A 229 18.10 29.35 67.01
C ALA A 229 17.84 30.86 67.10
#